data_2d646f66cb261f42312e221fa00d7d53
#
_entry.id   2d646f66cb261f42312e221fa00d7d53
#
_cell.length_a   1.000
_cell.length_b   1.000
_cell.length_c   1.000
_cell.angle_alpha   90.00
_cell.angle_beta   90.00
_cell.angle_gamma   90.00
#
_symmetry.space_group_name_H-M   'P 1'
#
loop_
_entity.id
_entity.type
_entity.pdbx_description
1 polymer ?
#
loop_
_entity_poly.entity_id
_entity_poly.type
_entity_poly.pdbx_seq_one_letter_code
_entity_poly.pdbx_strand_id
1 'polypeptide(L)'
;MEKESSLPLETVSHVDLNRYMGVWYEIARYPNSFQKGCVGSRAPYKLLDDGKVSVLNECYDGSFSGQLRSAKGKAWIVDKETNSKLKVSFFWFFAGDYWIIDIADDYSYVVVGHPKRKYLWILSRNKTMEDDTFAGILKRLTEIHHYDTSKLIKTIQQ
;
A
#
# COMPACT_ATOMS: atom_id res chain seq x y z
N MET A 1 -23.35 -15.92 -9.70
CA MET A 1 -22.11 -16.09 -8.95
C MET A 1 -21.09 -15.06 -9.41
N GLU A 2 -20.65 -14.28 -8.48
CA GLU A 2 -19.65 -13.28 -8.77
C GLU A 2 -18.28 -13.92 -8.90
N LYS A 3 -17.57 -13.58 -9.96
CA LYS A 3 -16.19 -14.03 -10.13
C LYS A 3 -15.25 -12.90 -9.84
N GLU A 4 -14.14 -13.21 -9.20
CA GLU A 4 -13.05 -12.27 -9.13
C GLU A 4 -12.58 -11.94 -10.54
N SER A 5 -12.13 -10.71 -10.73
CA SER A 5 -11.61 -10.31 -12.02
C SER A 5 -10.38 -11.14 -12.37
N SER A 6 -10.41 -11.76 -13.55
CA SER A 6 -9.27 -12.47 -14.10
C SER A 6 -8.41 -11.57 -15.00
N LEU A 7 -8.80 -10.31 -15.18
CA LEU A 7 -8.03 -9.37 -15.97
C LEU A 7 -6.69 -9.08 -15.30
N PRO A 8 -5.61 -9.00 -16.09
CA PRO A 8 -4.31 -8.65 -15.51
C PRO A 8 -4.37 -7.30 -14.78
N LEU A 9 -3.78 -7.24 -13.62
CA LEU A 9 -3.62 -5.98 -12.90
C LEU A 9 -2.46 -5.22 -13.52
N GLU A 10 -2.72 -3.99 -13.97
CA GLU A 10 -1.69 -3.15 -14.55
C GLU A 10 -1.06 -2.24 -13.50
N THR A 11 0.25 -2.07 -13.58
CA THR A 11 0.99 -1.16 -12.72
C THR A 11 1.25 0.15 -13.44
N VAL A 12 1.69 1.17 -12.68
CA VAL A 12 2.12 2.43 -13.28
C VAL A 12 3.35 2.21 -14.16
N SER A 13 3.58 3.11 -15.11
CA SER A 13 4.65 2.94 -16.11
C SER A 13 6.05 3.07 -15.53
N HIS A 14 6.22 3.83 -14.47
CA HIS A 14 7.53 4.03 -13.84
C HIS A 14 7.40 4.61 -12.43
N VAL A 15 8.29 4.19 -11.53
CA VAL A 15 8.40 4.75 -10.18
C VAL A 15 9.84 5.16 -9.93
N ASP A 16 10.03 6.40 -9.51
CA ASP A 16 11.32 6.89 -9.01
C ASP A 16 11.44 6.47 -7.54
N LEU A 17 12.28 5.49 -7.28
CA LEU A 17 12.43 4.94 -5.93
C LEU A 17 12.90 5.97 -4.91
N ASN A 18 13.74 6.92 -5.32
CA ASN A 18 14.22 7.95 -4.39
C ASN A 18 13.06 8.83 -3.93
N ARG A 19 12.15 9.19 -4.83
CA ARG A 19 10.97 9.97 -4.48
C ARG A 19 9.95 9.15 -3.68
N TYR A 20 9.97 7.83 -3.86
CA TYR A 20 9.04 6.92 -3.20
C TYR A 20 9.39 6.70 -1.72
N MET A 21 10.61 6.95 -1.33
CA MET A 21 11.08 6.75 0.05
C MET A 21 10.44 7.75 1.01
N GLY A 22 10.58 7.50 2.30
CA GLY A 22 10.02 8.34 3.36
C GLY A 22 8.82 7.69 4.00
N VAL A 23 8.04 8.50 4.69
CA VAL A 23 6.89 8.02 5.47
C VAL A 23 5.63 8.06 4.62
N TRP A 24 4.90 6.95 4.64
CA TRP A 24 3.57 6.83 4.07
C TRP A 24 2.57 6.56 5.18
N TYR A 25 1.45 7.29 5.19
CA TYR A 25 0.33 7.05 6.10
C TYR A 25 -0.76 6.28 5.38
N GLU A 26 -1.31 5.27 6.02
CA GLU A 26 -2.39 4.48 5.44
C GLU A 26 -3.71 5.25 5.55
N ILE A 27 -4.41 5.37 4.44
CA ILE A 27 -5.73 6.02 4.37
C ILE A 27 -6.85 4.99 4.39
N ALA A 28 -6.63 3.89 3.66
CA ALA A 28 -7.61 2.79 3.60
C ALA A 28 -6.89 1.52 3.17
N ARG A 29 -7.51 0.38 3.48
CA ARG A 29 -6.97 -0.92 3.08
C ARG A 29 -8.07 -1.96 2.96
N TYR A 30 -7.76 -3.04 2.26
CA TYR A 30 -8.53 -4.26 2.39
C TYR A 30 -8.25 -4.88 3.76
N PRO A 31 -9.27 -5.47 4.42
CA PRO A 31 -9.03 -6.20 5.66
C PRO A 31 -7.99 -7.30 5.47
N ASN A 32 -7.08 -7.44 6.42
CA ASN A 32 -6.11 -8.52 6.43
C ASN A 32 -5.81 -8.92 7.88
N SER A 33 -5.36 -10.16 8.06
CA SER A 33 -5.20 -10.74 9.39
C SER A 33 -4.06 -10.10 10.18
N PHE A 34 -3.02 -9.61 9.52
CA PHE A 34 -1.84 -9.08 10.21
C PHE A 34 -2.00 -7.61 10.65
N GLN A 35 -3.03 -6.91 10.17
CA GLN A 35 -3.32 -5.55 10.59
C GLN A 35 -4.60 -5.44 11.44
N LYS A 36 -5.14 -6.56 11.88
CA LYS A 36 -6.37 -6.54 12.66
C LYS A 36 -6.19 -5.72 13.93
N GLY A 37 -7.07 -4.73 14.13
CA GLY A 37 -7.02 -3.83 15.28
C GLY A 37 -6.04 -2.67 15.14
N CYS A 38 -5.32 -2.55 14.04
CA CYS A 38 -4.38 -1.44 13.83
C CYS A 38 -5.10 -0.11 13.63
N VAL A 39 -4.68 0.91 14.36
CA VAL A 39 -5.03 2.32 14.12
C VAL A 39 -3.74 3.12 13.96
N GLY A 40 -3.82 4.24 13.24
CA GLY A 40 -2.66 5.10 13.02
C GLY A 40 -1.56 4.44 12.19
N SER A 41 -1.92 3.56 11.30
CA SER A 41 -0.95 2.80 10.49
C SER A 41 -0.12 3.71 9.61
N ARG A 42 1.19 3.49 9.63
CA ARG A 42 2.15 4.21 8.78
C ARG A 42 3.31 3.30 8.41
N ALA A 43 4.01 3.67 7.36
CA ALA A 43 5.13 2.87 6.84
C ALA A 43 6.28 3.78 6.40
N PRO A 44 7.33 3.91 7.21
CA PRO A 44 8.60 4.51 6.76
C PRO A 44 9.36 3.56 5.83
N TYR A 45 9.76 4.06 4.67
CA TYR A 45 10.55 3.32 3.70
C TYR A 45 11.90 3.99 3.50
N LYS A 46 12.96 3.18 3.43
CA LYS A 46 14.33 3.65 3.26
C LYS A 46 15.07 2.81 2.21
N LEU A 47 15.70 3.47 1.26
CA LEU A 47 16.51 2.79 0.26
C LEU A 47 17.84 2.36 0.88
N LEU A 48 18.19 1.09 0.69
CA LEU A 48 19.44 0.50 1.21
C LEU A 48 20.53 0.53 0.15
N ASP A 49 21.78 0.38 0.59
CA ASP A 49 22.95 0.43 -0.29
C ASP A 49 22.92 -0.67 -1.36
N ASP A 50 22.29 -1.80 -1.08
CA ASP A 50 22.17 -2.92 -2.04
C ASP A 50 21.01 -2.76 -3.02
N GLY A 51 20.31 -1.62 -2.99
CA GLY A 51 19.18 -1.35 -3.85
C GLY A 51 17.83 -1.87 -3.34
N LYS A 52 17.83 -2.61 -2.24
CA LYS A 52 16.58 -3.03 -1.60
C LYS A 52 15.99 -1.90 -0.77
N VAL A 53 14.74 -2.05 -0.40
CA VAL A 53 14.01 -1.06 0.41
C VAL A 53 13.76 -1.64 1.79
N SER A 54 14.19 -0.92 2.82
CA SER A 54 13.81 -1.23 4.20
C SER A 54 12.39 -0.75 4.41
N VAL A 55 11.52 -1.62 4.91
CA VAL A 55 10.12 -1.33 5.15
C VAL A 55 9.85 -1.53 6.64
N LEU A 56 9.32 -0.51 7.29
CA LEU A 56 8.86 -0.61 8.67
C LEU A 56 7.37 -0.29 8.67
N ASN A 57 6.57 -1.25 9.12
CA ASN A 57 5.14 -1.00 9.30
C ASN A 57 4.87 -0.79 10.77
N GLU A 58 4.17 0.28 11.09
CA GLU A 58 3.84 0.64 12.48
C GLU A 58 2.36 0.96 12.60
N CYS A 59 1.77 0.58 13.72
CA CYS A 59 0.42 1.00 14.09
C CYS A 59 0.27 0.90 15.61
N TYR A 60 -0.83 1.47 16.12
CA TYR A 60 -1.20 1.29 17.53
C TYR A 60 -2.29 0.23 17.64
N ASP A 61 -2.22 -0.58 18.69
CA ASP A 61 -3.13 -1.69 18.90
C ASP A 61 -4.44 -1.20 19.53
N GLY A 62 -5.52 -1.26 18.77
CA GLY A 62 -6.88 -0.95 19.20
C GLY A 62 -7.22 0.53 19.32
N SER A 63 -6.29 1.35 19.79
CA SER A 63 -6.50 2.80 19.98
C SER A 63 -5.16 3.51 20.00
N PHE A 64 -5.17 4.85 19.90
CA PHE A 64 -3.93 5.64 19.93
C PHE A 64 -3.21 5.60 21.29
N SER A 65 -3.90 5.17 22.34
CA SER A 65 -3.26 4.90 23.64
C SER A 65 -2.79 3.45 23.76
N GLY A 66 -3.06 2.64 22.75
CA GLY A 66 -2.61 1.25 22.72
C GLY A 66 -1.13 1.10 22.49
N GLN A 67 -0.69 -0.13 22.56
CA GLN A 67 0.73 -0.46 22.39
C GLN A 67 1.14 -0.31 20.93
N LEU A 68 2.33 0.25 20.69
CA LEU A 68 2.89 0.34 19.36
C LEU A 68 3.23 -1.07 18.84
N ARG A 69 2.71 -1.39 17.68
CA ARG A 69 3.04 -2.61 16.96
C ARG A 69 3.94 -2.23 15.80
N SER A 70 5.01 -2.97 15.59
CA SER A 70 5.88 -2.73 14.45
C SER A 70 6.36 -4.03 13.83
N ALA A 71 6.55 -4.00 12.51
CA ALA A 71 7.07 -5.12 11.75
C ALA A 71 8.08 -4.59 10.74
N LYS A 72 9.30 -5.14 10.79
CA LYS A 72 10.36 -4.80 9.85
C LYS A 72 10.37 -5.80 8.70
N GLY A 73 10.59 -5.28 7.50
CA GLY A 73 10.69 -6.12 6.33
C GLY A 73 11.62 -5.50 5.31
N LYS A 74 11.73 -6.19 4.19
CA LYS A 74 12.49 -5.72 3.04
C LYS A 74 11.67 -5.92 1.78
N ALA A 75 11.80 -4.97 0.86
CA ALA A 75 11.21 -5.09 -0.46
C ALA A 75 12.32 -5.01 -1.50
N TRP A 76 12.09 -5.63 -2.64
CA TRP A 76 13.04 -5.60 -3.75
C TRP A 76 12.27 -5.58 -5.07
N ILE A 77 12.88 -4.94 -6.06
CA ILE A 77 12.27 -4.78 -7.36
C ILE A 77 12.39 -6.07 -8.16
N VAL A 78 11.28 -6.48 -8.79
CA VAL A 78 11.26 -7.61 -9.73
C VAL A 78 11.15 -7.14 -11.18
N ASP A 79 10.65 -5.93 -11.42
CA ASP A 79 10.59 -5.33 -12.75
C ASP A 79 11.41 -4.04 -12.77
N LYS A 80 12.65 -4.16 -13.22
CA LYS A 80 13.60 -3.04 -13.21
C LYS A 80 13.29 -1.97 -14.26
N GLU A 81 12.47 -2.29 -15.24
CA GLU A 81 12.09 -1.30 -16.26
C GLU A 81 11.14 -0.27 -15.71
N THR A 82 10.21 -0.69 -14.86
CA THR A 82 9.17 0.19 -14.31
C THR A 82 9.40 0.55 -12.85
N ASN A 83 10.08 -0.29 -12.07
CA ASN A 83 10.20 -0.21 -10.60
C ASN A 83 8.82 -0.27 -9.90
N SER A 84 7.78 -0.74 -10.59
CA SER A 84 6.42 -0.72 -10.06
C SER A 84 5.95 -2.08 -9.53
N LYS A 85 6.72 -3.13 -9.78
CA LYS A 85 6.44 -4.47 -9.27
C LYS A 85 7.56 -4.88 -8.33
N LEU A 86 7.21 -5.07 -7.05
CA LEU A 86 8.15 -5.45 -6.02
C LEU A 86 7.66 -6.72 -5.34
N LYS A 87 8.57 -7.36 -4.63
CA LYS A 87 8.25 -8.36 -3.62
C LYS A 87 8.59 -7.78 -2.27
N VAL A 88 7.82 -8.14 -1.25
CA VAL A 88 8.05 -7.70 0.13
C VAL A 88 8.05 -8.93 1.04
N SER A 89 8.89 -8.90 2.05
CA SER A 89 8.98 -9.97 3.05
C SER A 89 9.09 -9.37 4.44
N PHE A 90 8.22 -9.83 5.35
CA PHE A 90 8.22 -9.48 6.77
C PHE A 90 8.48 -10.75 7.57
N PHE A 91 9.74 -11.16 7.66
CA PHE A 91 10.13 -12.38 8.36
C PHE A 91 9.33 -13.59 7.87
N TRP A 92 8.65 -14.27 8.80
CA TRP A 92 7.96 -15.54 8.55
C TRP A 92 6.45 -15.40 8.39
N PHE A 93 5.88 -14.21 8.63
CA PHE A 93 4.41 -14.08 8.64
C PHE A 93 3.83 -13.47 7.37
N PHE A 94 4.65 -12.87 6.52
CA PHE A 94 4.16 -12.32 5.26
C PHE A 94 5.29 -12.22 4.25
N ALA A 95 5.03 -12.72 3.06
CA ALA A 95 5.83 -12.49 1.89
C ALA A 95 4.90 -12.44 0.70
N GLY A 96 5.08 -11.51 -0.20
CA GLY A 96 4.19 -11.43 -1.34
C GLY A 96 4.48 -10.26 -2.26
N ASP A 97 3.59 -10.13 -3.23
CA ASP A 97 3.69 -9.12 -4.27
C ASP A 97 3.24 -7.76 -3.76
N TYR A 98 3.96 -6.74 -4.18
CA TYR A 98 3.70 -5.34 -3.82
C TYR A 98 3.74 -4.57 -5.15
N TRP A 99 2.57 -4.31 -5.71
CA TRP A 99 2.46 -3.72 -7.02
C TRP A 99 1.89 -2.31 -6.92
N ILE A 100 2.62 -1.34 -7.46
CA ILE A 100 2.20 0.06 -7.46
C ILE A 100 1.32 0.28 -8.67
N ILE A 101 0.02 0.46 -8.43
CA ILE A 101 -0.98 0.50 -9.49
C ILE A 101 -1.50 1.91 -9.77
N ASP A 102 -1.30 2.85 -8.85
CA ASP A 102 -1.67 4.25 -9.05
C ASP A 102 -0.74 5.09 -8.18
N ILE A 103 -0.35 6.25 -8.66
CA ILE A 103 0.52 7.16 -7.93
C ILE A 103 0.28 8.58 -8.42
N ALA A 104 0.24 9.53 -7.49
CA ALA A 104 0.13 10.95 -7.86
C ALA A 104 1.41 11.42 -8.55
N ASP A 105 1.28 12.34 -9.49
CA ASP A 105 2.43 12.88 -10.20
C ASP A 105 3.46 13.50 -9.25
N ASP A 106 3.01 14.10 -8.16
CA ASP A 106 3.85 14.69 -7.14
C ASP A 106 4.22 13.72 -6.02
N TYR A 107 3.85 12.44 -6.15
CA TYR A 107 4.07 11.40 -5.14
C TYR A 107 3.38 11.69 -3.80
N SER A 108 2.29 12.45 -3.80
CA SER A 108 1.54 12.75 -2.57
C SER A 108 0.68 11.58 -2.11
N TYR A 109 0.30 10.68 -3.01
CA TYR A 109 -0.39 9.44 -2.65
C TYR A 109 0.08 8.30 -3.54
N VAL A 110 -0.17 7.08 -3.10
CA VAL A 110 0.12 5.86 -3.85
C VAL A 110 -0.94 4.81 -3.53
N VAL A 111 -1.23 3.96 -4.51
CA VAL A 111 -2.12 2.82 -4.34
C VAL A 111 -1.33 1.56 -4.63
N VAL A 112 -1.31 0.66 -3.66
CA VAL A 112 -0.56 -0.59 -3.74
C VAL A 112 -1.54 -1.75 -3.81
N GLY A 113 -1.38 -2.57 -4.83
CA GLY A 113 -2.25 -3.72 -5.07
C GLY A 113 -1.49 -5.03 -5.13
N HIS A 114 -2.23 -6.07 -5.44
CA HIS A 114 -1.74 -7.44 -5.52
C HIS A 114 -2.29 -8.07 -6.81
N PRO A 115 -1.48 -8.83 -7.56
CA PRO A 115 -1.91 -9.34 -8.87
C PRO A 115 -3.20 -10.17 -8.83
N LYS A 116 -3.51 -10.81 -7.71
CA LYS A 116 -4.77 -11.54 -7.51
C LYS A 116 -5.83 -10.73 -6.78
N ARG A 117 -5.58 -9.44 -6.57
CA ARG A 117 -6.47 -8.50 -5.87
C ARG A 117 -6.81 -8.92 -4.44
N LYS A 118 -5.88 -9.65 -3.81
CA LYS A 118 -6.05 -10.13 -2.44
C LYS A 118 -5.83 -9.00 -1.42
N TYR A 119 -4.93 -8.09 -1.73
CA TYR A 119 -4.56 -6.97 -0.86
C TYR A 119 -4.73 -5.66 -1.60
N LEU A 120 -4.95 -4.58 -0.83
CA LEU A 120 -5.06 -3.24 -1.37
C LEU A 120 -4.77 -2.25 -0.26
N TRP A 121 -3.91 -1.27 -0.54
CA TRP A 121 -3.60 -0.18 0.36
C TRP A 121 -3.63 1.14 -0.38
N ILE A 122 -4.25 2.16 0.23
CA ILE A 122 -4.19 3.54 -0.23
C ILE A 122 -3.38 4.29 0.80
N LEU A 123 -2.25 4.83 0.36
CA LEU A 123 -1.28 5.52 1.21
C LEU A 123 -1.16 6.98 0.81
N SER A 124 -0.82 7.83 1.78
CA SER A 124 -0.67 9.27 1.56
C SER A 124 0.51 9.80 2.36
N ARG A 125 1.09 10.90 1.87
CA ARG A 125 2.13 11.62 2.62
C ARG A 125 1.55 12.34 3.83
N ASN A 126 0.25 12.60 3.83
CA ASN A 126 -0.45 13.20 4.96
C ASN A 126 -1.37 12.19 5.63
N LYS A 127 -1.69 12.42 6.89
CA LYS A 127 -2.60 11.54 7.65
C LYS A 127 -4.04 11.59 7.14
N THR A 128 -4.38 12.62 6.38
CA THR A 128 -5.69 12.79 5.78
C THR A 128 -5.58 12.94 4.27
N MET A 129 -6.65 12.65 3.57
CA MET A 129 -6.75 12.79 2.13
C MET A 129 -8.03 13.53 1.80
N GLU A 130 -7.96 14.46 0.84
CA GLU A 130 -9.14 15.18 0.39
C GLU A 130 -10.17 14.21 -0.23
N ASP A 131 -11.44 14.51 -0.02
CA ASP A 131 -12.53 13.65 -0.49
C ASP A 131 -12.51 13.46 -2.01
N ASP A 132 -12.23 14.51 -2.77
CA ASP A 132 -12.16 14.44 -4.23
C ASP A 132 -11.02 13.53 -4.71
N THR A 133 -9.87 13.62 -4.04
CA THR A 133 -8.72 12.75 -4.34
C THR A 133 -9.08 11.29 -4.08
N PHE A 134 -9.67 11.03 -2.93
CA PHE A 134 -10.09 9.68 -2.54
C PHE A 134 -11.13 9.12 -3.52
N ALA A 135 -12.14 9.92 -3.86
CA ALA A 135 -13.17 9.53 -4.82
C ALA A 135 -12.59 9.18 -6.19
N GLY A 136 -11.62 9.97 -6.67
CA GLY A 136 -10.93 9.70 -7.92
C GLY A 136 -10.16 8.38 -7.89
N ILE A 137 -9.50 8.08 -6.78
CA ILE A 137 -8.81 6.81 -6.60
C ILE A 137 -9.80 5.65 -6.64
N LEU A 138 -10.93 5.75 -5.93
CA LEU A 138 -11.95 4.71 -5.92
C LEU A 138 -12.52 4.47 -7.32
N LYS A 139 -12.72 5.53 -8.09
CA LYS A 139 -13.21 5.42 -9.47
C LYS A 139 -12.22 4.64 -10.34
N ARG A 140 -10.93 4.96 -10.26
CA ARG A 140 -9.90 4.25 -11.03
C ARG A 140 -9.74 2.80 -10.57
N LEU A 141 -9.84 2.56 -9.27
CA LEU A 141 -9.81 1.20 -8.74
C LEU A 141 -10.93 0.34 -9.30
N THR A 142 -12.11 0.90 -9.42
CA THR A 142 -13.27 0.18 -9.97
C THR A 142 -13.17 0.02 -11.48
N GLU A 143 -12.95 1.12 -12.21
CA GLU A 143 -13.08 1.14 -13.67
C GLU A 143 -11.83 0.61 -14.38
N ILE A 144 -10.65 0.85 -13.83
CA ILE A 144 -9.39 0.50 -14.49
C ILE A 144 -8.82 -0.78 -13.89
N HIS A 145 -8.79 -0.89 -12.57
CA HIS A 145 -8.10 -1.96 -11.88
C HIS A 145 -9.03 -3.10 -11.46
N HIS A 146 -10.33 -2.92 -11.60
CA HIS A 146 -11.35 -3.95 -11.32
C HIS A 146 -11.29 -4.50 -9.90
N TYR A 147 -11.03 -3.61 -8.94
CA TYR A 147 -11.13 -3.92 -7.52
C TYR A 147 -12.55 -3.68 -7.01
N ASP A 148 -12.96 -4.45 -6.05
CA ASP A 148 -14.21 -4.24 -5.32
C ASP A 148 -13.94 -3.25 -4.18
N THR A 149 -14.23 -1.97 -4.40
CA THR A 149 -13.96 -0.92 -3.42
C THR A 149 -14.86 -0.98 -2.19
N SER A 150 -15.95 -1.76 -2.25
CA SER A 150 -16.83 -1.94 -1.09
C SER A 150 -16.15 -2.67 0.06
N LYS A 151 -15.07 -3.39 -0.21
CA LYS A 151 -14.30 -4.11 0.80
C LYS A 151 -13.30 -3.21 1.56
N LEU A 152 -13.04 -2.01 1.04
CA LEU A 152 -12.10 -1.09 1.69
C LEU A 152 -12.62 -0.63 3.05
N ILE A 153 -11.74 -0.63 4.03
CA ILE A 153 -11.99 -0.01 5.33
C ILE A 153 -11.08 1.20 5.48
N LYS A 154 -11.65 2.28 6.00
CA LYS A 154 -10.85 3.49 6.24
C LYS A 154 -10.01 3.31 7.50
N THR A 155 -8.74 3.65 7.38
CA THR A 155 -7.82 3.62 8.50
C THR A 155 -8.07 4.80 9.41
N ILE A 156 -8.15 4.53 10.71
CA ILE A 156 -8.31 5.58 11.71
C ILE A 156 -6.95 6.26 11.89
N GLN A 157 -6.91 7.56 11.65
CA GLN A 157 -5.73 8.40 11.87
C GLN A 157 -6.06 9.51 12.88
N GLN A 158 -5.04 9.97 13.56
CA GLN A 158 -5.19 10.99 14.58
C GLN A 158 -4.86 12.37 14.05
#